data_9c266533dec60dde500f50c245784d8f
#
_entry.id   9c266533dec60dde500f50c245784d8f
#
_cell.length_a   1.000
_cell.length_b   1.000
_cell.length_c   1.000
_cell.angle_alpha   90.00
_cell.angle_beta   90.00
_cell.angle_gamma   90.00
#
_symmetry.space_group_name_H-M   'P 1'
#
loop_
_entity.id
_entity.type
_entity.pdbx_description
1 polymer ?
#
loop_
_entity_poly.entity_id
_entity_poly.type
_entity_poly.pdbx_seq_one_letter_code
_entity_poly.pdbx_strand_id
1 'polypeptide(L)'
;MHPNGYGFLRTPENAYSRERSDPFVPGTMIERYGLRQGVMVTGTVQPARRQQGPRLREITDVDGMPPEDYLKVKNFDQKTPINPDRWYRLETGPTPLTTRVMDLLTPIGRGQRALIVAPPRSGKTILLQHISLGMTANFPEVKQFVLLIDERPEEVTDMKRNVKGEVCASSLDEDIESHVRLSQMIVERCKRMAEMGHDVFLLLDSITRLARAFNKFVGNKKNEGIQSGGLSVRAMDIPKKLFATARAFEEGGSITICGTALIETNSRMDDAIFQEFKGTGNMELVLDRKLAERRVWPAIDVTLSGTRRDELLLSPETLHAVTMLRRTLSSMHPVDAMEQLTKQLGRFKTNAEFIKLISSARGMD
;
A
#
# COMPACT_ATOMS: atom_id res chain seq x y z
N MET A 1 -19.72 10.67 -1.22
CA MET A 1 -20.40 11.84 -0.64
C MET A 1 -20.39 12.95 -1.68
N HIS A 2 -21.49 13.64 -1.85
CA HIS A 2 -21.64 14.78 -2.75
C HIS A 2 -21.44 16.08 -1.97
N PRO A 3 -20.86 17.15 -2.57
CA PRO A 3 -20.66 18.44 -1.87
C PRO A 3 -21.93 19.05 -1.26
N ASN A 4 -23.10 18.72 -1.82
CA ASN A 4 -24.40 19.17 -1.32
C ASN A 4 -24.94 18.36 -0.11
N GLY A 5 -24.08 17.57 0.56
CA GLY A 5 -24.41 16.89 1.81
C GLY A 5 -25.18 15.57 1.69
N TYR A 6 -25.37 15.02 0.48
CA TYR A 6 -25.97 13.68 0.30
C TYR A 6 -24.93 12.68 -0.21
N GLY A 7 -25.28 11.40 -0.28
CA GLY A 7 -24.40 10.34 -0.76
C GLY A 7 -25.10 9.25 -1.55
N PHE A 8 -24.29 8.27 -1.98
CA PHE A 8 -24.77 7.04 -2.61
C PHE A 8 -23.99 5.85 -2.03
N LEU A 9 -24.67 4.72 -1.84
CA LEU A 9 -24.01 3.46 -1.56
C LEU A 9 -23.54 2.86 -2.88
N ARG A 10 -22.33 2.29 -2.88
CA ARG A 10 -21.73 1.67 -4.04
C ARG A 10 -21.14 0.33 -3.66
N THR A 11 -21.06 -0.58 -4.61
CA THR A 11 -20.54 -1.92 -4.39
C THR A 11 -19.11 -2.07 -4.89
N PRO A 12 -18.28 -2.93 -4.28
CA PRO A 12 -16.91 -3.19 -4.72
C PRO A 12 -16.85 -3.95 -6.06
N GLU A 13 -17.89 -4.71 -6.42
CA GLU A 13 -17.93 -5.56 -7.60
C GLU A 13 -17.71 -4.80 -8.90
N ASN A 14 -18.18 -3.55 -8.96
CA ASN A 14 -18.02 -2.65 -10.10
C ASN A 14 -16.97 -1.55 -9.87
N ALA A 15 -15.98 -1.79 -8.98
CA ALA A 15 -14.96 -0.84 -8.58
C ALA A 15 -15.54 0.50 -8.09
N TYR A 16 -16.68 0.46 -7.38
CA TYR A 16 -17.40 1.62 -6.86
C TYR A 16 -17.82 2.63 -7.95
N SER A 17 -18.01 2.17 -9.17
CA SER A 17 -18.51 2.99 -10.28
C SER A 17 -19.93 3.43 -10.00
N ARG A 18 -20.31 4.57 -10.62
CA ARG A 18 -21.66 5.11 -10.47
C ARG A 18 -22.67 4.29 -11.29
N GLU A 19 -23.70 3.82 -10.63
CA GLU A 19 -24.83 3.15 -11.26
C GLU A 19 -26.16 3.85 -10.96
N ARG A 20 -27.16 3.62 -11.83
CA ARG A 20 -28.52 4.13 -11.60
C ARG A 20 -29.22 3.41 -10.44
N SER A 21 -28.75 2.23 -10.13
CA SER A 21 -29.19 1.37 -9.02
C SER A 21 -28.60 1.74 -7.66
N ASP A 22 -27.63 2.67 -7.61
CA ASP A 22 -26.98 3.08 -6.35
C ASP A 22 -28.01 3.66 -5.38
N PRO A 23 -28.18 3.12 -4.17
CA PRO A 23 -29.09 3.67 -3.19
C PRO A 23 -28.66 5.08 -2.76
N PHE A 24 -29.59 6.01 -2.87
CA PHE A 24 -29.40 7.38 -2.40
C PHE A 24 -29.40 7.43 -0.87
N VAL A 25 -28.41 8.12 -0.29
CA VAL A 25 -28.30 8.37 1.16
C VAL A 25 -28.61 9.83 1.46
N PRO A 26 -29.71 10.12 2.17
CA PRO A 26 -30.08 11.50 2.52
C PRO A 26 -29.05 12.16 3.44
N GLY A 27 -28.88 13.47 3.30
CA GLY A 27 -28.02 14.27 4.20
C GLY A 27 -28.37 14.14 5.67
N THR A 28 -29.65 14.11 5.98
CA THR A 28 -30.15 13.90 7.37
C THR A 28 -29.68 12.57 7.98
N MET A 29 -29.55 11.51 7.20
CA MET A 29 -28.98 10.24 7.67
C MET A 29 -27.47 10.33 7.85
N ILE A 30 -26.79 11.01 6.93
CA ILE A 30 -25.34 11.23 7.01
C ILE A 30 -25.00 11.98 8.30
N GLU A 31 -25.72 13.06 8.60
CA GLU A 31 -25.53 13.86 9.82
C GLU A 31 -25.92 13.07 11.08
N ARG A 32 -27.08 12.40 11.06
CA ARG A 32 -27.59 11.66 12.23
C ARG A 32 -26.65 10.54 12.67
N TYR A 33 -26.05 9.81 11.73
CA TYR A 33 -25.19 8.65 12.00
C TYR A 33 -23.70 8.94 11.82
N GLY A 34 -23.33 10.20 11.58
CA GLY A 34 -21.92 10.60 11.37
C GLY A 34 -21.24 9.86 10.23
N LEU A 35 -21.99 9.52 9.16
CA LEU A 35 -21.46 8.72 8.05
C LEU A 35 -20.39 9.49 7.29
N ARG A 36 -19.33 8.80 6.94
CA ARG A 36 -18.21 9.35 6.17
C ARG A 36 -17.94 8.50 4.93
N GLN A 37 -17.24 9.06 3.97
CA GLN A 37 -16.81 8.30 2.78
C GLN A 37 -15.98 7.10 3.20
N GLY A 38 -16.24 5.94 2.58
CA GLY A 38 -15.51 4.70 2.83
C GLY A 38 -16.12 3.80 3.91
N VAL A 39 -17.17 4.22 4.63
CA VAL A 39 -17.91 3.32 5.54
C VAL A 39 -18.70 2.28 4.75
N MET A 40 -18.80 1.07 5.31
CA MET A 40 -19.75 0.06 4.85
C MET A 40 -21.05 0.21 5.62
N VAL A 41 -22.17 0.24 4.93
CA VAL A 41 -23.49 0.43 5.53
C VAL A 41 -24.39 -0.74 5.16
N THR A 42 -24.99 -1.36 6.17
CA THR A 42 -26.07 -2.34 6.01
C THR A 42 -27.40 -1.70 6.44
N GLY A 43 -28.44 -1.95 5.68
CA GLY A 43 -29.73 -1.35 6.00
C GLY A 43 -30.83 -1.73 5.01
N THR A 44 -32.01 -1.12 5.18
CA THR A 44 -33.15 -1.33 4.31
C THR A 44 -33.25 -0.23 3.25
N VAL A 45 -33.57 -0.62 2.04
CA VAL A 45 -33.67 0.27 0.90
C VAL A 45 -35.13 0.29 0.42
N GLN A 46 -35.66 1.49 0.25
CA GLN A 46 -36.97 1.68 -0.41
C GLN A 46 -36.76 1.57 -1.93
N PRO A 47 -37.51 0.72 -2.63
CA PRO A 47 -37.44 0.62 -4.07
C PRO A 47 -37.64 1.94 -4.80
N ALA A 48 -37.05 2.05 -5.99
CA ALA A 48 -37.21 3.19 -6.88
C ALA A 48 -38.69 3.45 -7.21
N ARG A 49 -39.08 4.70 -7.18
CA ARG A 49 -40.41 5.15 -7.63
C ARG A 49 -40.25 5.99 -8.91
N ARG A 50 -40.87 5.53 -10.00
CA ARG A 50 -40.84 6.19 -11.34
C ARG A 50 -39.38 6.43 -11.80
N GLN A 51 -38.93 7.67 -11.95
CA GLN A 51 -37.61 8.03 -12.47
C GLN A 51 -36.52 8.21 -11.37
N GLN A 52 -36.84 7.95 -10.09
CA GLN A 52 -35.90 8.07 -9.00
C GLN A 52 -35.30 6.70 -8.64
N GLY A 53 -33.97 6.65 -8.42
CA GLY A 53 -33.27 5.46 -7.95
C GLY A 53 -33.71 5.02 -6.53
N PRO A 54 -33.25 3.87 -6.05
CA PRO A 54 -33.55 3.38 -4.71
C PRO A 54 -33.04 4.35 -3.64
N ARG A 55 -33.64 4.34 -2.45
CA ARG A 55 -33.28 5.24 -1.33
C ARG A 55 -33.08 4.46 -0.06
N LEU A 56 -31.96 4.70 0.63
CA LEU A 56 -31.72 4.16 1.97
C LEU A 56 -32.77 4.70 2.96
N ARG A 57 -33.45 3.79 3.64
CA ARG A 57 -34.52 4.12 4.60
C ARG A 57 -34.08 3.98 6.05
N GLU A 58 -33.34 2.92 6.34
CA GLU A 58 -32.92 2.60 7.70
C GLU A 58 -31.51 2.01 7.65
N ILE A 59 -30.72 2.30 8.65
CA ILE A 59 -29.37 1.76 8.83
C ILE A 59 -29.42 0.84 10.04
N THR A 60 -29.04 -0.40 9.84
CA THR A 60 -28.96 -1.42 10.90
C THR A 60 -27.54 -1.64 11.38
N ASP A 61 -26.55 -1.37 10.52
CA ASP A 61 -25.15 -1.59 10.82
C ASP A 61 -24.25 -0.60 10.05
N VAL A 62 -23.17 -0.15 10.69
CA VAL A 62 -22.09 0.63 10.10
C VAL A 62 -20.77 -0.04 10.42
N ASP A 63 -20.12 -0.61 9.40
CA ASP A 63 -18.83 -1.31 9.53
C ASP A 63 -18.81 -2.44 10.59
N GLY A 64 -19.90 -3.18 10.74
CA GLY A 64 -20.03 -4.31 11.66
C GLY A 64 -20.45 -3.93 13.08
N MET A 65 -20.84 -2.67 13.30
CA MET A 65 -21.29 -2.21 14.63
C MET A 65 -22.63 -1.46 14.56
N PRO A 66 -23.36 -1.40 15.68
CA PRO A 66 -24.57 -0.56 15.77
C PRO A 66 -24.27 0.91 15.44
N PRO A 67 -25.18 1.61 14.73
CA PRO A 67 -24.95 3.00 14.33
C PRO A 67 -24.63 3.96 15.48
N GLU A 68 -25.19 3.72 16.66
CA GLU A 68 -24.95 4.52 17.87
C GLU A 68 -23.52 4.33 18.42
N ASP A 69 -22.93 3.17 18.24
CA ASP A 69 -21.55 2.90 18.66
C ASP A 69 -20.56 3.45 17.65
N TYR A 70 -20.90 3.45 16.36
CA TYR A 70 -20.08 4.08 15.33
C TYR A 70 -19.89 5.59 15.57
N LEU A 71 -20.88 6.30 16.13
CA LEU A 71 -20.75 7.72 16.50
C LEU A 71 -19.64 8.00 17.52
N LYS A 72 -19.26 7.01 18.32
CA LYS A 72 -18.21 7.13 19.36
C LYS A 72 -16.80 6.91 18.80
N VAL A 73 -16.67 6.43 17.55
CA VAL A 73 -15.39 6.13 16.92
C VAL A 73 -14.64 7.43 16.63
N LYS A 74 -13.42 7.56 17.20
CA LYS A 74 -12.56 8.71 16.93
C LYS A 74 -12.19 8.77 15.44
N ASN A 75 -12.28 9.96 14.88
CA ASN A 75 -11.87 10.20 13.49
C ASN A 75 -10.37 10.01 13.33
N PHE A 76 -9.95 9.66 12.11
CA PHE A 76 -8.56 9.43 11.73
C PHE A 76 -7.61 10.55 12.19
N ASP A 77 -8.03 11.81 12.00
CA ASP A 77 -7.24 12.99 12.33
C ASP A 77 -7.22 13.34 13.83
N GLN A 78 -8.05 12.65 14.62
CA GLN A 78 -8.13 12.81 16.09
C GLN A 78 -7.32 11.77 16.85
N LYS A 79 -6.80 10.75 16.14
CA LYS A 79 -5.94 9.70 16.72
C LYS A 79 -4.50 10.16 16.79
N THR A 80 -3.74 9.63 17.76
CA THR A 80 -2.33 9.95 18.00
C THR A 80 -1.43 9.10 17.09
N PRO A 81 -0.72 9.70 16.09
CA PRO A 81 0.16 8.93 15.23
C PRO A 81 1.47 8.60 15.96
N ILE A 82 1.92 7.35 15.80
CA ILE A 82 3.20 6.85 16.33
C ILE A 82 4.08 6.28 15.22
N ASN A 83 5.37 6.11 15.51
CA ASN A 83 6.26 5.38 14.60
C ASN A 83 5.87 3.90 14.56
N PRO A 84 6.08 3.23 13.40
CA PRO A 84 5.94 1.77 13.32
C PRO A 84 6.84 1.08 14.34
N ASP A 85 6.25 0.29 15.25
CA ASP A 85 6.92 -0.43 16.32
C ASP A 85 6.61 -1.92 16.34
N ARG A 86 5.69 -2.38 15.48
CA ARG A 86 5.29 -3.78 15.33
C ARG A 86 5.64 -4.25 13.94
N TRP A 87 6.48 -5.26 13.85
CA TRP A 87 7.00 -5.80 12.60
C TRP A 87 6.04 -6.78 11.92
N TYR A 88 5.87 -6.64 10.62
CA TYR A 88 5.28 -7.64 9.73
C TYR A 88 6.37 -8.57 9.19
N ARG A 89 6.56 -9.72 9.81
CA ARG A 89 7.45 -10.76 9.27
C ARG A 89 6.80 -11.40 8.06
N LEU A 90 7.47 -11.32 6.91
CA LEU A 90 6.94 -11.84 5.65
C LEU A 90 7.46 -13.25 5.33
N GLU A 91 8.48 -13.73 6.04
CA GLU A 91 9.02 -15.08 5.91
C GLU A 91 7.95 -16.13 6.21
N THR A 92 7.74 -17.08 5.28
CA THR A 92 6.78 -18.20 5.41
C THR A 92 7.46 -19.57 5.42
N GLY A 93 8.79 -19.61 5.42
CA GLY A 93 9.59 -20.82 5.37
C GLY A 93 10.86 -20.64 4.53
N PRO A 94 11.49 -21.74 4.06
CA PRO A 94 12.72 -21.67 3.30
C PRO A 94 12.59 -20.89 1.99
N THR A 95 11.40 -20.85 1.42
CA THR A 95 11.05 -20.15 0.18
C THR A 95 9.72 -19.40 0.35
N PRO A 96 9.49 -18.29 -0.38
CA PRO A 96 10.40 -17.63 -1.32
C PRO A 96 11.51 -16.84 -0.63
N LEU A 97 12.71 -16.81 -1.22
CA LEU A 97 13.82 -16.02 -0.68
C LEU A 97 13.54 -14.51 -0.69
N THR A 98 12.62 -14.05 -1.53
CA THR A 98 12.21 -12.63 -1.63
C THR A 98 11.78 -12.06 -0.29
N THR A 99 10.84 -12.72 0.39
CA THR A 99 10.33 -12.26 1.69
C THR A 99 11.36 -12.39 2.79
N ARG A 100 12.21 -13.41 2.72
CA ARG A 100 13.33 -13.60 3.66
C ARG A 100 14.36 -12.48 3.55
N VAL A 101 14.73 -12.10 2.32
CA VAL A 101 15.64 -10.98 2.05
C VAL A 101 15.02 -9.66 2.52
N MET A 102 13.72 -9.44 2.26
CA MET A 102 13.01 -8.24 2.71
C MET A 102 13.01 -8.11 4.22
N ASP A 103 12.73 -9.18 4.95
CA ASP A 103 12.71 -9.18 6.41
C ASP A 103 14.06 -8.79 7.03
N LEU A 104 15.17 -9.07 6.35
CA LEU A 104 16.51 -8.70 6.77
C LEU A 104 16.91 -7.28 6.36
N LEU A 105 16.57 -6.89 5.11
CA LEU A 105 17.06 -5.63 4.55
C LEU A 105 16.07 -4.47 4.67
N THR A 106 14.78 -4.75 4.59
CA THR A 106 13.71 -3.75 4.54
C THR A 106 12.50 -4.21 5.37
N PRO A 107 12.68 -4.40 6.69
CA PRO A 107 11.57 -4.82 7.55
C PRO A 107 10.42 -3.82 7.46
N ILE A 108 9.19 -4.32 7.36
CA ILE A 108 7.97 -3.52 7.25
C ILE A 108 7.27 -3.50 8.61
N GLY A 109 7.06 -2.31 9.17
CA GLY A 109 6.28 -2.13 10.39
C GLY A 109 4.82 -1.79 10.12
N ARG A 110 3.94 -2.03 11.09
CA ARG A 110 2.55 -1.58 11.04
C ARG A 110 2.51 -0.06 11.01
N GLY A 111 1.90 0.51 9.97
CA GLY A 111 1.93 1.96 9.74
C GLY A 111 3.06 2.46 8.82
N GLN A 112 3.84 1.56 8.23
CA GLN A 112 4.95 1.90 7.34
C GLN A 112 4.48 2.57 6.05
N ARG A 113 5.21 3.61 5.62
CA ARG A 113 5.12 4.19 4.27
C ARG A 113 6.27 3.63 3.44
N ALA A 114 6.04 2.49 2.81
CA ALA A 114 7.06 1.77 2.06
C ALA A 114 7.01 2.17 0.58
N LEU A 115 8.12 2.64 0.05
CA LEU A 115 8.31 2.95 -1.35
C LEU A 115 9.12 1.84 -2.02
N ILE A 116 8.51 1.15 -2.99
CA ILE A 116 9.16 0.12 -3.81
C ILE A 116 9.54 0.76 -5.14
N VAL A 117 10.82 1.00 -5.32
CA VAL A 117 11.37 1.65 -6.54
C VAL A 117 11.71 0.56 -7.54
N ALA A 118 11.06 0.58 -8.69
CA ALA A 118 11.14 -0.51 -9.66
C ALA A 118 11.38 -0.02 -11.09
N PRO A 119 12.53 -0.34 -11.69
CA PRO A 119 12.70 -0.22 -13.14
C PRO A 119 11.85 -1.28 -13.86
N PRO A 120 11.55 -1.07 -15.16
CA PRO A 120 10.83 -2.06 -15.96
C PRO A 120 11.54 -3.43 -15.95
N ARG A 121 10.75 -4.52 -15.86
CA ARG A 121 11.23 -5.92 -15.88
C ARG A 121 12.15 -6.31 -14.72
N SER A 122 12.03 -5.66 -13.58
CA SER A 122 12.82 -5.95 -12.37
C SER A 122 12.15 -6.96 -11.41
N GLY A 123 11.04 -7.60 -11.79
CA GLY A 123 10.33 -8.56 -10.94
C GLY A 123 9.33 -7.94 -9.96
N LYS A 124 8.92 -6.68 -10.18
CA LYS A 124 7.98 -5.94 -9.34
C LYS A 124 6.73 -6.75 -8.99
N THR A 125 6.04 -7.31 -9.98
CA THR A 125 4.77 -8.04 -9.79
C THR A 125 4.94 -9.26 -8.89
N ILE A 126 5.98 -10.06 -9.11
CA ILE A 126 6.30 -11.23 -8.26
C ILE A 126 6.63 -10.80 -6.83
N LEU A 127 7.36 -9.69 -6.66
CA LEU A 127 7.65 -9.13 -5.33
C LEU A 127 6.34 -8.80 -4.58
N LEU A 128 5.39 -8.11 -5.23
CA LEU A 128 4.10 -7.75 -4.64
C LEU A 128 3.26 -8.99 -4.28
N GLN A 129 3.25 -10.01 -5.14
CA GLN A 129 2.60 -11.28 -4.87
C GLN A 129 3.20 -11.98 -3.65
N HIS A 130 4.53 -12.06 -3.55
CA HIS A 130 5.21 -12.64 -2.39
C HIS A 130 4.93 -11.88 -1.10
N ILE A 131 4.92 -10.54 -1.13
CA ILE A 131 4.52 -9.71 0.02
C ILE A 131 3.10 -10.07 0.45
N SER A 132 2.15 -10.08 -0.49
CA SER A 132 0.76 -10.40 -0.21
C SER A 132 0.57 -11.79 0.39
N LEU A 133 1.25 -12.79 -0.16
CA LEU A 133 1.19 -14.17 0.34
C LEU A 133 1.78 -14.27 1.75
N GLY A 134 2.92 -13.62 2.01
CA GLY A 134 3.52 -13.54 3.35
C GLY A 134 2.58 -12.90 4.37
N MET A 135 1.94 -11.78 3.99
CA MET A 135 0.93 -11.12 4.82
C MET A 135 -0.26 -12.03 5.13
N THR A 136 -0.81 -12.69 4.12
CA THR A 136 -1.96 -13.60 4.32
C THR A 136 -1.61 -14.80 5.20
N ALA A 137 -0.41 -15.35 5.04
CA ALA A 137 0.02 -16.54 5.80
C ALA A 137 0.28 -16.22 7.27
N ASN A 138 0.94 -15.08 7.56
CA ASN A 138 1.41 -14.77 8.90
C ASN A 138 0.47 -13.82 9.68
N PHE A 139 -0.39 -13.06 8.97
CA PHE A 139 -1.28 -12.04 9.55
C PHE A 139 -2.69 -12.09 8.94
N PRO A 140 -3.42 -13.21 9.08
CA PRO A 140 -4.75 -13.39 8.48
C PRO A 140 -5.81 -12.39 9.01
N GLU A 141 -5.57 -11.78 10.18
CA GLU A 141 -6.44 -10.77 10.77
C GLU A 141 -6.31 -9.40 10.10
N VAL A 142 -5.19 -9.13 9.42
CA VAL A 142 -4.92 -7.84 8.77
C VAL A 142 -5.78 -7.70 7.51
N LYS A 143 -6.42 -6.56 7.37
CA LYS A 143 -7.23 -6.24 6.19
C LYS A 143 -6.34 -5.84 5.03
N GLN A 144 -6.20 -6.74 4.06
CA GLN A 144 -5.29 -6.54 2.93
C GLN A 144 -6.05 -6.08 1.69
N PHE A 145 -5.57 -4.96 1.12
CA PHE A 145 -6.02 -4.41 -0.16
C PHE A 145 -4.88 -4.37 -1.16
N VAL A 146 -5.21 -4.61 -2.42
CA VAL A 146 -4.33 -4.40 -3.57
C VAL A 146 -5.01 -3.43 -4.52
N LEU A 147 -4.46 -2.23 -4.63
CA LEU A 147 -4.98 -1.18 -5.50
C LEU A 147 -4.12 -1.07 -6.76
N LEU A 148 -4.70 -1.43 -7.89
CA LEU A 148 -4.08 -1.40 -9.19
C LEU A 148 -4.65 -0.22 -10.00
N ILE A 149 -3.79 0.73 -10.39
CA ILE A 149 -4.20 1.92 -11.15
C ILE A 149 -3.49 1.96 -12.49
N ASP A 150 -4.27 2.02 -13.56
CA ASP A 150 -3.77 2.11 -14.95
C ASP A 150 -2.86 0.90 -15.30
N GLU A 151 -3.09 -0.27 -14.68
CA GLU A 151 -2.40 -1.52 -15.00
C GLU A 151 -3.14 -2.28 -16.11
N ARG A 152 -2.42 -3.18 -16.79
CA ARG A 152 -2.97 -3.96 -17.89
C ARG A 152 -4.00 -4.97 -17.39
N PRO A 153 -5.09 -5.24 -18.16
CA PRO A 153 -6.12 -6.20 -17.76
C PRO A 153 -5.61 -7.60 -17.42
N GLU A 154 -4.58 -8.07 -18.14
CA GLU A 154 -3.94 -9.37 -17.87
C GLU A 154 -3.17 -9.36 -16.54
N GLU A 155 -2.50 -8.25 -16.17
CA GLU A 155 -1.81 -8.11 -14.88
C GLU A 155 -2.81 -8.02 -13.72
N VAL A 156 -3.94 -7.35 -13.93
CA VAL A 156 -5.07 -7.32 -12.97
C VAL A 156 -5.60 -8.73 -12.73
N THR A 157 -5.80 -9.51 -13.80
CA THR A 157 -6.28 -10.89 -13.71
C THR A 157 -5.29 -11.78 -12.97
N ASP A 158 -4.01 -11.63 -13.25
CA ASP A 158 -2.94 -12.38 -12.58
C ASP A 158 -2.91 -12.09 -11.07
N MET A 159 -2.99 -10.81 -10.69
CA MET A 159 -3.07 -10.40 -9.28
C MET A 159 -4.31 -10.98 -8.59
N LYS A 160 -5.50 -10.89 -9.20
CA LYS A 160 -6.74 -11.47 -8.64
C LYS A 160 -6.66 -12.98 -8.40
N ARG A 161 -5.88 -13.70 -9.21
CA ARG A 161 -5.70 -15.16 -9.07
C ARG A 161 -4.69 -15.56 -7.99
N ASN A 162 -3.64 -14.75 -7.82
CA ASN A 162 -2.48 -15.09 -6.99
C ASN A 162 -2.47 -14.41 -5.61
N VAL A 163 -3.37 -13.46 -5.37
CA VAL A 163 -3.43 -12.70 -4.11
C VAL A 163 -4.70 -13.03 -3.35
N LYS A 164 -4.62 -13.09 -2.02
CA LYS A 164 -5.77 -13.38 -1.13
C LYS A 164 -6.46 -12.11 -0.60
N GLY A 165 -5.83 -10.94 -0.74
CA GLY A 165 -6.41 -9.65 -0.37
C GLY A 165 -7.50 -9.18 -1.35
N GLU A 166 -8.25 -8.15 -0.98
CA GLU A 166 -9.22 -7.50 -1.85
C GLU A 166 -8.50 -6.74 -2.97
N VAL A 167 -8.63 -7.22 -4.21
CA VAL A 167 -8.01 -6.59 -5.39
C VAL A 167 -8.98 -5.60 -6.01
N CYS A 168 -8.69 -4.32 -5.84
CA CYS A 168 -9.41 -3.20 -6.41
C CYS A 168 -8.61 -2.66 -7.61
N ALA A 169 -9.18 -2.68 -8.78
CA ALA A 169 -8.47 -2.28 -10.00
C ALA A 169 -9.27 -1.29 -10.84
N SER A 170 -8.57 -0.31 -11.38
CA SER A 170 -9.01 0.51 -12.50
C SER A 170 -7.95 0.37 -13.58
N SER A 171 -8.26 -0.47 -14.59
CA SER A 171 -7.32 -0.91 -15.61
C SER A 171 -7.09 0.15 -16.69
N LEU A 172 -6.12 -0.09 -17.55
CA LEU A 172 -5.65 0.85 -18.58
C LEU A 172 -6.76 1.31 -19.56
N ASP A 173 -7.79 0.52 -19.75
CA ASP A 173 -8.96 0.77 -20.59
C ASP A 173 -10.06 1.63 -19.92
N GLU A 174 -9.91 1.90 -18.61
CA GLU A 174 -10.80 2.76 -17.86
C GLU A 174 -10.45 4.26 -18.01
N ASP A 175 -11.40 5.12 -17.69
CA ASP A 175 -11.19 6.57 -17.73
C ASP A 175 -10.40 7.10 -16.52
N ILE A 176 -9.88 8.32 -16.67
CA ILE A 176 -9.07 9.00 -15.64
C ILE A 176 -9.90 9.24 -14.37
N GLU A 177 -11.20 9.51 -14.50
CA GLU A 177 -12.08 9.74 -13.35
C GLU A 177 -12.23 8.47 -12.53
N SER A 178 -12.26 7.30 -13.16
CA SER A 178 -12.28 5.98 -12.51
C SER A 178 -11.02 5.75 -11.69
N HIS A 179 -9.83 6.05 -12.24
CA HIS A 179 -8.56 5.92 -11.53
C HIS A 179 -8.53 6.78 -10.25
N VAL A 180 -8.92 8.05 -10.39
CA VAL A 180 -8.96 9.02 -9.28
C VAL A 180 -10.00 8.60 -8.22
N ARG A 181 -11.22 8.28 -8.65
CA ARG A 181 -12.32 7.90 -7.77
C ARG A 181 -12.01 6.66 -6.96
N LEU A 182 -11.54 5.59 -7.63
CA LEU A 182 -11.21 4.33 -6.97
C LEU A 182 -10.11 4.52 -5.93
N SER A 183 -9.03 5.23 -6.29
CA SER A 183 -7.91 5.45 -5.37
C SER A 183 -8.32 6.22 -4.11
N GLN A 184 -9.12 7.26 -4.25
CA GLN A 184 -9.66 8.01 -3.12
C GLN A 184 -10.59 7.16 -2.26
N MET A 185 -11.46 6.37 -2.90
CA MET A 185 -12.42 5.51 -2.20
C MET A 185 -11.73 4.44 -1.36
N ILE A 186 -10.73 3.75 -1.91
CA ILE A 186 -9.99 2.71 -1.18
C ILE A 186 -9.21 3.30 -0.01
N VAL A 187 -8.54 4.45 -0.19
CA VAL A 187 -7.84 5.10 0.93
C VAL A 187 -8.80 5.55 2.03
N GLU A 188 -9.96 6.11 1.67
CA GLU A 188 -10.99 6.44 2.68
C GLU A 188 -11.53 5.17 3.38
N ARG A 189 -11.69 4.05 2.65
CA ARG A 189 -12.04 2.76 3.25
C ARG A 189 -10.98 2.29 4.26
N CYS A 190 -9.71 2.37 3.90
CA CYS A 190 -8.59 2.04 4.80
C CYS A 190 -8.63 2.91 6.08
N LYS A 191 -8.91 4.22 5.95
CA LYS A 191 -9.05 5.11 7.11
C LYS A 191 -10.17 4.67 8.03
N ARG A 192 -11.37 4.35 7.49
CA ARG A 192 -12.51 3.88 8.32
C ARG A 192 -12.14 2.65 9.11
N MET A 193 -11.49 1.67 8.48
CA MET A 193 -11.04 0.46 9.17
C MET A 193 -10.00 0.76 10.27
N ALA A 194 -9.03 1.61 10.00
CA ALA A 194 -8.01 1.98 11.00
C ALA A 194 -8.60 2.77 12.17
N GLU A 195 -9.63 3.59 11.95
CA GLU A 195 -10.38 4.28 13.02
C GLU A 195 -11.00 3.30 14.00
N MET A 196 -11.49 2.16 13.50
CA MET A 196 -12.08 1.08 14.31
C MET A 196 -11.04 0.16 14.97
N GLY A 197 -9.75 0.47 14.83
CA GLY A 197 -8.68 -0.30 15.45
C GLY A 197 -8.14 -1.46 14.60
N HIS A 198 -8.58 -1.61 13.35
CA HIS A 198 -8.03 -2.63 12.46
C HIS A 198 -6.66 -2.22 11.90
N ASP A 199 -5.80 -3.20 11.74
CA ASP A 199 -4.57 -3.04 10.96
C ASP A 199 -4.89 -3.29 9.48
N VAL A 200 -4.53 -2.33 8.63
CA VAL A 200 -4.78 -2.36 7.18
C VAL A 200 -3.44 -2.37 6.43
N PHE A 201 -3.34 -3.23 5.43
CA PHE A 201 -2.17 -3.33 4.56
C PHE A 201 -2.58 -3.08 3.11
N LEU A 202 -2.09 -2.00 2.52
CA LEU A 202 -2.40 -1.58 1.16
C LEU A 202 -1.18 -1.72 0.25
N LEU A 203 -1.25 -2.60 -0.74
CA LEU A 203 -0.35 -2.63 -1.89
C LEU A 203 -0.90 -1.69 -2.96
N LEU A 204 -0.10 -0.70 -3.39
CA LEU A 204 -0.48 0.28 -4.40
C LEU A 204 0.44 0.17 -5.63
N ASP A 205 -0.08 -0.32 -6.72
CA ASP A 205 0.63 -0.43 -8.00
C ASP A 205 -0.08 0.37 -9.09
N SER A 206 0.41 1.54 -9.47
CA SER A 206 1.60 2.22 -8.99
C SER A 206 1.32 3.67 -8.59
N ILE A 207 2.11 4.20 -7.67
CA ILE A 207 2.10 5.63 -7.31
C ILE A 207 2.37 6.51 -8.54
N THR A 208 3.28 6.10 -9.42
CA THR A 208 3.61 6.84 -10.64
C THR A 208 2.41 7.00 -11.55
N ARG A 209 1.66 5.92 -11.79
CA ARG A 209 0.44 5.98 -12.62
C ARG A 209 -0.68 6.73 -11.94
N LEU A 210 -0.83 6.58 -10.64
CA LEU A 210 -1.77 7.35 -9.83
C LEU A 210 -1.49 8.86 -9.97
N ALA A 211 -0.23 9.28 -9.81
CA ALA A 211 0.17 10.67 -9.95
C ALA A 211 -0.08 11.21 -11.37
N ARG A 212 0.18 10.42 -12.41
CA ARG A 212 -0.16 10.76 -13.80
C ARG A 212 -1.67 10.96 -14.00
N ALA A 213 -2.50 10.08 -13.42
CA ALA A 213 -3.96 10.20 -13.49
C ALA A 213 -4.44 11.49 -12.82
N PHE A 214 -3.95 11.83 -11.63
CA PHE A 214 -4.26 13.08 -10.95
C PHE A 214 -3.77 14.31 -11.74
N ASN A 215 -2.59 14.23 -12.35
CA ASN A 215 -2.05 15.33 -13.17
C ASN A 215 -2.96 15.63 -14.38
N LYS A 216 -3.43 14.59 -15.08
CA LYS A 216 -4.39 14.73 -16.19
C LYS A 216 -5.75 15.22 -15.70
N PHE A 217 -6.23 14.72 -14.56
CA PHE A 217 -7.52 15.11 -13.98
C PHE A 217 -7.57 16.59 -13.58
N VAL A 218 -6.50 17.11 -12.97
CA VAL A 218 -6.39 18.51 -12.57
C VAL A 218 -6.15 19.41 -13.80
N GLY A 219 -5.29 19.00 -14.73
CA GLY A 219 -4.99 19.75 -15.96
C GLY A 219 -6.23 20.00 -16.84
N ASN A 220 -7.21 19.11 -16.82
CA ASN A 220 -8.49 19.29 -17.51
C ASN A 220 -9.39 20.37 -16.87
N LYS A 221 -9.07 20.84 -15.66
CA LYS A 221 -9.88 21.82 -14.89
C LYS A 221 -9.41 23.27 -14.92
N LYS A 222 -8.47 23.67 -15.82
CA LYS A 222 -7.96 25.04 -16.12
C LYS A 222 -6.65 25.49 -15.45
N ASN A 223 -5.80 26.08 -16.32
CA ASN A 223 -4.77 27.12 -16.14
C ASN A 223 -4.03 27.18 -14.77
N GLU A 224 -3.23 26.17 -14.45
CA GLU A 224 -2.33 26.22 -13.30
C GLU A 224 -0.87 26.03 -13.75
N GLY A 225 0.05 26.69 -13.04
CA GLY A 225 1.48 26.65 -13.34
C GLY A 225 2.00 25.22 -13.48
N ILE A 226 2.72 24.98 -14.58
CA ILE A 226 3.30 23.68 -14.93
C ILE A 226 4.76 23.68 -14.47
N GLN A 227 5.15 22.70 -13.67
CA GLN A 227 6.54 22.40 -13.32
C GLN A 227 7.28 21.67 -14.46
N SER A 228 8.60 21.52 -14.27
CA SER A 228 9.45 20.70 -15.16
C SER A 228 8.83 19.32 -15.42
N GLY A 229 8.78 18.90 -16.68
CA GLY A 229 8.18 17.63 -17.10
C GLY A 229 6.66 17.65 -17.28
N GLY A 230 5.99 18.82 -17.23
CA GLY A 230 4.53 18.91 -17.44
C GLY A 230 3.69 18.54 -16.20
N LEU A 231 4.28 18.58 -15.01
CA LEU A 231 3.65 18.25 -13.74
C LEU A 231 3.02 19.51 -13.10
N SER A 232 1.75 19.44 -12.70
CA SER A 232 1.13 20.48 -11.88
C SER A 232 1.46 20.28 -10.40
N VAL A 233 1.85 21.35 -9.68
CA VAL A 233 2.14 21.30 -8.24
C VAL A 233 0.96 20.73 -7.45
N ARG A 234 -0.25 21.24 -7.72
CA ARG A 234 -1.47 20.78 -7.04
C ARG A 234 -1.86 19.34 -7.36
N ALA A 235 -1.51 18.86 -8.56
CA ALA A 235 -1.80 17.48 -8.94
C ALA A 235 -1.03 16.47 -8.08
N MET A 236 0.12 16.84 -7.54
CA MET A 236 0.93 15.98 -6.68
C MET A 236 0.50 15.97 -5.21
N ASP A 237 -0.19 17.00 -4.75
CA ASP A 237 -0.62 17.11 -3.35
C ASP A 237 -1.55 15.98 -2.93
N ILE A 238 -2.49 15.60 -3.81
CA ILE A 238 -3.47 14.55 -3.48
C ILE A 238 -2.81 13.18 -3.40
N PRO A 239 -2.05 12.68 -4.40
CA PRO A 239 -1.32 11.42 -4.31
C PRO A 239 -0.35 11.36 -3.11
N LYS A 240 0.34 12.46 -2.81
CA LYS A 240 1.20 12.57 -1.61
C LYS A 240 0.40 12.40 -0.32
N LYS A 241 -0.75 13.08 -0.20
CA LYS A 241 -1.64 12.94 0.95
C LYS A 241 -2.19 11.52 1.08
N LEU A 242 -2.54 10.86 -0.04
CA LEU A 242 -2.98 9.48 -0.04
C LEU A 242 -1.87 8.55 0.49
N PHE A 243 -0.64 8.70 0.02
CA PHE A 243 0.50 7.92 0.50
C PHE A 243 0.86 8.26 1.96
N ALA A 244 0.79 9.53 2.36
CA ALA A 244 1.02 10.00 3.72
C ALA A 244 -0.07 9.55 4.73
N THR A 245 -1.14 8.91 4.27
CA THR A 245 -2.15 8.30 5.14
C THR A 245 -1.59 7.12 5.94
N ALA A 246 -0.52 6.48 5.46
CA ALA A 246 0.13 5.38 6.17
C ALA A 246 0.71 5.85 7.50
N ARG A 247 0.19 5.31 8.61
CA ARG A 247 0.62 5.55 10.00
C ARG A 247 0.04 4.51 10.95
N ALA A 248 0.68 4.32 12.09
CA ALA A 248 0.15 3.59 13.22
C ALA A 248 -0.43 4.57 14.25
N PHE A 249 -1.33 4.10 15.10
CA PHE A 249 -1.97 4.90 16.15
C PHE A 249 -1.75 4.30 17.53
N GLU A 250 -1.53 5.16 18.51
CA GLU A 250 -1.39 4.77 19.92
C GLU A 250 -2.66 4.07 20.44
N GLU A 251 -3.83 4.54 20.01
CA GLU A 251 -5.15 3.97 20.36
C GLU A 251 -5.45 2.65 19.62
N GLY A 252 -4.51 2.15 18.83
CA GLY A 252 -4.67 0.96 18.00
C GLY A 252 -5.19 1.25 16.59
N GLY A 253 -4.98 0.26 15.73
CA GLY A 253 -5.19 0.38 14.29
C GLY A 253 -3.99 1.01 13.56
N SER A 254 -3.81 0.61 12.32
CA SER A 254 -2.75 1.16 11.46
C SER A 254 -3.13 1.09 9.99
N ILE A 255 -2.51 1.93 9.18
CA ILE A 255 -2.49 1.80 7.73
C ILE A 255 -1.05 1.69 7.27
N THR A 256 -0.69 0.56 6.70
CA THR A 256 0.61 0.35 6.03
C THR A 256 0.40 0.43 4.53
N ILE A 257 1.21 1.23 3.84
CA ILE A 257 1.14 1.36 2.38
C ILE A 257 2.48 0.98 1.77
N CYS A 258 2.48 -0.05 0.93
CA CYS A 258 3.59 -0.40 0.05
C CYS A 258 3.25 0.05 -1.37
N GLY A 259 3.78 1.20 -1.76
CA GLY A 259 3.51 1.78 -3.06
C GLY A 259 4.69 1.64 -4.01
N THR A 260 4.44 1.24 -5.26
CA THR A 260 5.47 1.12 -6.28
C THR A 260 5.69 2.43 -7.01
N ALA A 261 6.94 2.81 -7.22
CA ALA A 261 7.36 3.93 -8.05
C ALA A 261 8.15 3.41 -9.24
N LEU A 262 7.74 3.81 -10.45
CA LEU A 262 8.41 3.42 -11.68
C LEU A 262 9.57 4.37 -11.97
N ILE A 263 10.73 3.83 -12.27
CA ILE A 263 11.93 4.56 -12.70
C ILE A 263 12.47 4.00 -14.01
N GLU A 264 13.41 4.69 -14.64
CA GLU A 264 14.02 4.25 -15.92
C GLU A 264 12.99 3.99 -17.03
N THR A 265 11.91 4.76 -17.05
CA THR A 265 10.84 4.64 -18.06
C THR A 265 11.08 5.53 -19.28
N ASN A 266 12.21 6.26 -19.33
CA ASN A 266 12.50 7.31 -20.30
C ASN A 266 11.50 8.48 -20.28
N SER A 267 10.78 8.66 -19.16
CA SER A 267 9.79 9.71 -18.96
C SER A 267 10.27 10.72 -17.92
N ARG A 268 10.54 11.97 -18.33
CA ARG A 268 10.89 13.06 -17.42
C ARG A 268 9.82 13.32 -16.35
N MET A 269 8.56 13.04 -16.68
CA MET A 269 7.45 13.14 -15.72
C MET A 269 7.58 12.11 -14.62
N ASP A 270 7.93 10.86 -14.93
CA ASP A 270 8.10 9.80 -13.94
C ASP A 270 9.28 10.06 -13.02
N ASP A 271 10.37 10.59 -13.58
CA ASP A 271 11.53 11.00 -12.78
C ASP A 271 11.14 12.11 -11.79
N ALA A 272 10.38 13.12 -12.25
CA ALA A 272 9.86 14.17 -11.39
C ALA A 272 8.92 13.62 -10.31
N ILE A 273 7.97 12.73 -10.67
CA ILE A 273 7.09 12.06 -9.72
C ILE A 273 7.90 11.30 -8.68
N PHE A 274 8.87 10.49 -9.11
CA PHE A 274 9.73 9.74 -8.18
C PHE A 274 10.44 10.67 -7.19
N GLN A 275 11.03 11.79 -7.65
CA GLN A 275 11.70 12.75 -6.77
C GLN A 275 10.73 13.37 -5.74
N GLU A 276 9.48 13.61 -6.12
CA GLU A 276 8.45 14.15 -5.23
C GLU A 276 8.05 13.15 -4.12
N PHE A 277 8.12 11.83 -4.38
CA PHE A 277 7.83 10.79 -3.39
C PHE A 277 9.06 10.33 -2.61
N LYS A 278 10.25 10.50 -3.16
CA LYS A 278 11.52 10.20 -2.49
C LYS A 278 11.63 11.03 -1.21
N GLY A 279 11.84 10.35 -0.09
CA GLY A 279 11.87 11.02 1.22
C GLY A 279 10.49 11.20 1.89
N THR A 280 9.36 11.00 1.22
CA THR A 280 8.04 10.93 1.85
C THR A 280 7.83 9.60 2.56
N GLY A 281 8.44 8.53 2.05
CA GLY A 281 8.47 7.21 2.66
C GLY A 281 9.42 7.15 3.87
N ASN A 282 9.21 6.15 4.72
CA ASN A 282 10.10 5.78 5.81
C ASN A 282 10.67 4.35 5.67
N MET A 283 10.50 3.75 4.50
CA MET A 283 11.15 2.53 4.01
C MET A 283 11.29 2.66 2.49
N GLU A 284 12.44 2.32 1.97
CA GLU A 284 12.70 2.25 0.53
C GLU A 284 13.26 0.87 0.18
N LEU A 285 12.64 0.19 -0.79
CA LEU A 285 13.12 -1.03 -1.41
C LEU A 285 13.39 -0.73 -2.88
N VAL A 286 14.64 -0.84 -3.28
CA VAL A 286 15.07 -0.53 -4.65
C VAL A 286 15.35 -1.81 -5.40
N LEU A 287 14.65 -2.03 -6.50
CA LEU A 287 14.94 -3.11 -7.43
C LEU A 287 15.99 -2.66 -8.45
N ASP A 288 16.93 -3.53 -8.76
CA ASP A 288 17.98 -3.29 -9.75
C ASP A 288 17.74 -4.13 -11.01
N ARG A 289 17.66 -3.44 -12.16
CA ARG A 289 17.49 -4.06 -13.46
C ARG A 289 18.67 -4.97 -13.83
N LYS A 290 19.91 -4.60 -13.45
CA LYS A 290 21.12 -5.40 -13.76
C LYS A 290 21.09 -6.77 -13.07
N LEU A 291 20.57 -6.84 -11.83
CA LEU A 291 20.34 -8.10 -11.14
C LEU A 291 19.32 -8.97 -11.91
N ALA A 292 18.20 -8.38 -12.31
CA ALA A 292 17.15 -9.07 -13.06
C ALA A 292 17.65 -9.58 -14.43
N GLU A 293 18.40 -8.77 -15.16
CA GLU A 293 19.01 -9.17 -16.44
C GLU A 293 19.99 -10.36 -16.31
N ARG A 294 20.67 -10.45 -15.16
CA ARG A 294 21.54 -11.59 -14.82
C ARG A 294 20.81 -12.76 -14.17
N ARG A 295 19.47 -12.70 -14.05
CA ARG A 295 18.63 -13.72 -13.40
C ARG A 295 18.93 -13.94 -11.92
N VAL A 296 19.45 -12.93 -11.24
CA VAL A 296 19.66 -12.93 -9.78
C VAL A 296 18.39 -12.44 -9.08
N TRP A 297 17.79 -13.30 -8.27
CA TRP A 297 16.52 -13.04 -7.61
C TRP A 297 16.58 -13.28 -6.09
N PRO A 298 15.92 -12.42 -5.29
CA PRO A 298 15.23 -11.18 -5.68
C PRO A 298 16.21 -10.12 -6.20
N ALA A 299 15.75 -9.30 -7.15
CA ALA A 299 16.59 -8.26 -7.76
C ALA A 299 16.62 -6.99 -6.88
N ILE A 300 16.90 -7.14 -5.58
CA ILE A 300 16.91 -6.05 -4.59
C ILE A 300 18.33 -5.48 -4.47
N ASP A 301 18.49 -4.17 -4.60
CA ASP A 301 19.74 -3.49 -4.28
C ASP A 301 19.90 -3.38 -2.75
N VAL A 302 20.93 -4.05 -2.23
CA VAL A 302 21.23 -4.12 -0.80
C VAL A 302 21.61 -2.75 -0.23
N THR A 303 22.30 -1.93 -1.03
CA THR A 303 22.89 -0.66 -0.59
C THR A 303 21.87 0.48 -0.58
N LEU A 304 20.96 0.47 -1.57
CA LEU A 304 19.94 1.50 -1.74
C LEU A 304 18.65 1.20 -0.98
N SER A 305 18.49 -0.03 -0.47
CA SER A 305 17.27 -0.45 0.24
C SER A 305 17.45 -0.37 1.75
N GLY A 306 16.39 0.06 2.47
CA GLY A 306 16.43 0.14 3.93
C GLY A 306 15.14 0.65 4.55
N THR A 307 14.99 0.44 5.86
CA THR A 307 13.88 0.95 6.68
C THR A 307 14.44 1.96 7.68
N ARG A 308 13.77 3.11 7.81
CA ARG A 308 14.09 4.10 8.85
C ARG A 308 13.55 3.62 10.18
N ARG A 309 14.32 3.81 11.24
CA ARG A 309 13.98 3.41 12.61
C ARG A 309 13.71 1.90 12.72
N ASP A 310 14.50 1.08 11.99
CA ASP A 310 14.44 -0.39 12.07
C ASP A 310 14.77 -0.92 13.46
N GLU A 311 15.47 -0.13 14.29
CA GLU A 311 15.69 -0.42 15.71
C GLU A 311 14.39 -0.53 16.55
N LEU A 312 13.28 0.04 16.07
CA LEU A 312 11.95 -0.12 16.70
C LEU A 312 11.26 -1.42 16.33
N LEU A 313 11.68 -2.04 15.23
CA LEU A 313 11.08 -3.26 14.69
C LEU A 313 11.86 -4.52 15.04
N LEU A 314 13.20 -4.41 15.02
CA LEU A 314 14.11 -5.54 15.18
C LEU A 314 14.59 -5.64 16.63
N SER A 315 14.73 -6.88 17.12
CA SER A 315 15.41 -7.10 18.40
C SER A 315 16.87 -6.63 18.32
N PRO A 316 17.50 -6.25 19.45
CA PRO A 316 18.91 -5.82 19.46
C PRO A 316 19.86 -6.83 18.82
N GLU A 317 19.63 -8.13 19.03
CA GLU A 317 20.42 -9.20 18.41
C GLU A 317 20.25 -9.22 16.90
N THR A 318 18.99 -9.17 16.42
CA THR A 318 18.67 -9.16 14.99
C THR A 318 19.23 -7.92 14.31
N LEU A 319 19.04 -6.75 14.92
CA LEU A 319 19.54 -5.47 14.40
C LEU A 319 21.07 -5.49 14.25
N HIS A 320 21.77 -6.03 15.27
CA HIS A 320 23.21 -6.16 15.22
C HIS A 320 23.66 -7.08 14.06
N ALA A 321 23.07 -8.27 13.94
CA ALA A 321 23.39 -9.23 12.88
C ALA A 321 23.12 -8.65 11.49
N VAL A 322 21.96 -7.97 11.30
CA VAL A 322 21.62 -7.30 10.03
C VAL A 322 22.59 -6.17 9.72
N THR A 323 23.02 -5.39 10.73
CA THR A 323 24.02 -4.33 10.53
C THR A 323 25.36 -4.88 10.05
N MET A 324 25.84 -5.98 10.65
CA MET A 324 27.06 -6.67 10.20
C MET A 324 26.92 -7.21 8.78
N LEU A 325 25.80 -7.87 8.51
CA LEU A 325 25.47 -8.40 7.17
C LEU A 325 25.50 -7.28 6.12
N ARG A 326 24.85 -6.15 6.39
CA ARG A 326 24.83 -4.98 5.48
C ARG A 326 26.22 -4.43 5.22
N ARG A 327 27.06 -4.28 6.26
CA ARG A 327 28.45 -3.81 6.12
C ARG A 327 29.26 -4.72 5.17
N THR A 328 29.12 -6.03 5.34
CA THR A 328 29.79 -7.01 4.50
C THR A 328 29.31 -6.93 3.05
N LEU A 329 27.98 -6.93 2.84
CA LEU A 329 27.40 -6.92 1.51
C LEU A 329 27.62 -5.59 0.75
N SER A 330 27.64 -4.46 1.47
CA SER A 330 27.84 -3.13 0.87
C SER A 330 29.25 -2.91 0.35
N SER A 331 30.23 -3.72 0.79
CA SER A 331 31.61 -3.69 0.24
C SER A 331 31.75 -4.46 -1.07
N MET A 332 30.72 -5.19 -1.51
CA MET A 332 30.73 -6.04 -2.69
C MET A 332 30.03 -5.37 -3.88
N HIS A 333 30.27 -5.86 -5.08
CA HIS A 333 29.45 -5.49 -6.24
C HIS A 333 27.99 -5.97 -6.03
N PRO A 334 26.96 -5.18 -6.39
CA PRO A 334 25.55 -5.50 -6.09
C PRO A 334 25.09 -6.90 -6.49
N VAL A 335 25.56 -7.40 -7.64
CA VAL A 335 25.24 -8.76 -8.12
C VAL A 335 25.81 -9.81 -7.20
N ASP A 336 27.12 -9.71 -6.88
CA ASP A 336 27.82 -10.66 -6.03
C ASP A 336 27.25 -10.65 -4.60
N ALA A 337 26.88 -9.47 -4.09
CA ALA A 337 26.25 -9.30 -2.80
C ALA A 337 24.92 -10.08 -2.70
N MET A 338 24.03 -9.94 -3.70
CA MET A 338 22.74 -10.63 -3.69
C MET A 338 22.90 -12.14 -3.93
N GLU A 339 23.78 -12.56 -4.83
CA GLU A 339 24.09 -13.99 -5.04
C GLU A 339 24.65 -14.63 -3.76
N GLN A 340 25.58 -13.97 -3.10
CA GLN A 340 26.12 -14.46 -1.83
C GLN A 340 25.05 -14.53 -0.75
N LEU A 341 24.23 -13.49 -0.59
CA LEU A 341 23.14 -13.46 0.39
C LEU A 341 22.15 -14.60 0.16
N THR A 342 21.65 -14.76 -1.06
CA THR A 342 20.67 -15.80 -1.40
C THR A 342 21.23 -17.20 -1.27
N LYS A 343 22.51 -17.41 -1.66
CA LYS A 343 23.21 -18.68 -1.48
C LYS A 343 23.38 -19.06 -0.01
N GLN A 344 23.70 -18.08 0.86
CA GLN A 344 23.80 -18.32 2.28
C GLN A 344 22.44 -18.58 2.93
N LEU A 345 21.42 -17.75 2.63
CA LEU A 345 20.04 -17.94 3.11
C LEU A 345 19.47 -19.31 2.72
N GLY A 346 19.76 -19.78 1.52
CA GLY A 346 19.30 -21.10 1.03
C GLY A 346 19.83 -22.31 1.83
N ARG A 347 20.85 -22.13 2.67
CA ARG A 347 21.38 -23.17 3.56
C ARG A 347 20.60 -23.32 4.86
N PHE A 348 19.76 -22.34 5.18
CA PHE A 348 18.99 -22.28 6.42
C PHE A 348 17.49 -22.28 6.14
N LYS A 349 16.73 -22.96 6.98
CA LYS A 349 15.28 -23.01 6.84
C LYS A 349 14.60 -21.68 7.20
N THR A 350 15.19 -20.93 8.12
CA THR A 350 14.63 -19.67 8.62
C THR A 350 15.69 -18.56 8.73
N ASN A 351 15.25 -17.30 8.72
CA ASN A 351 16.12 -16.16 9.00
C ASN A 351 16.68 -16.18 10.42
N ALA A 352 15.91 -16.72 11.39
CA ALA A 352 16.38 -16.86 12.76
C ALA A 352 17.60 -17.78 12.89
N GLU A 353 17.64 -18.89 12.13
CA GLU A 353 18.82 -19.76 12.08
C GLU A 353 20.03 -19.06 11.46
N PHE A 354 19.81 -18.30 10.40
CA PHE A 354 20.86 -17.53 9.73
C PHE A 354 21.42 -16.42 10.63
N ILE A 355 20.56 -15.67 11.36
CA ILE A 355 20.95 -14.63 12.31
C ILE A 355 21.81 -15.22 13.44
N LYS A 356 21.41 -16.37 14.00
CA LYS A 356 22.20 -17.06 15.04
C LYS A 356 23.61 -17.39 14.57
N LEU A 357 23.79 -17.82 13.32
CA LEU A 357 25.12 -18.07 12.78
C LEU A 357 25.97 -16.80 12.75
N ILE A 358 25.40 -15.68 12.25
CA ILE A 358 26.12 -14.39 12.20
C ILE A 358 26.51 -13.93 13.62
N SER A 359 25.61 -14.08 14.58
CA SER A 359 25.86 -13.70 15.97
C SER A 359 26.90 -14.60 16.66
N SER A 360 26.95 -15.91 16.35
CA SER A 360 27.89 -16.87 16.94
C SER A 360 29.31 -16.76 16.37
N ALA A 361 29.48 -16.32 15.13
CA ALA A 361 30.78 -16.09 14.52
C ALA A 361 31.63 -15.01 15.25
N ARG A 362 31.02 -14.23 16.13
CA ARG A 362 31.67 -13.19 16.95
C ARG A 362 32.26 -13.70 18.25
N GLY A 363 31.94 -14.90 18.71
CA GLY A 363 32.50 -15.48 19.96
C GLY A 363 33.89 -16.11 19.79
N MET A 364 34.49 -15.92 18.59
CA MET A 364 35.79 -16.53 18.24
C MET A 364 36.89 -15.49 17.95
N ASP A 365 36.61 -14.15 18.13
CA ASP A 365 37.64 -13.09 18.05
C ASP A 365 37.97 -12.51 19.41
#